data_385a0f5844c06d53b810596e77260bcf
#
_entry.id   385a0f5844c06d53b810596e77260bcf
#
_cell.length_a   1.000
_cell.length_b   1.000
_cell.length_c   1.000
_cell.angle_alpha   90.00
_cell.angle_beta   90.00
_cell.angle_gamma   90.00
#
_symmetry.space_group_name_H-M   'P 1'
#
loop_
_entity.id
_entity.type
_entity.pdbx_description
1 polymer ?
#
loop_
_entity_poly.entity_id
_entity_poly.type
_entity_poly.pdbx_seq_one_letter_code
_entity_poly.pdbx_strand_id
1 'polypeptide(L)'
;MNIVYGVQGTGNGHLTRGLALIPKLRSQGHNVRVVISGRKKDTLFGVESLEPFETFEGLSFEVKKGKINYIKSFSNLRLLKFFRDVRQFNLENIDLVITDFEPVTAWAAKYNKVNSIGIGHQYAFSYDIPMAGENFITK
;
A
#
# COMPACT_ATOMS: atom_id res chain seq x y z
N MET A 1 13.15 -12.26 -9.37
CA MET A 1 13.33 -11.36 -8.22
C MET A 1 12.36 -11.75 -7.12
N ASN A 2 12.76 -11.54 -5.87
CA ASN A 2 11.88 -11.62 -4.71
C ASN A 2 11.31 -10.22 -4.43
N ILE A 3 10.02 -10.06 -4.56
CA ILE A 3 9.32 -8.78 -4.48
C ILE A 3 8.34 -8.81 -3.31
N VAL A 4 8.34 -7.75 -2.49
CA VAL A 4 7.21 -7.47 -1.58
C VAL A 4 6.30 -6.45 -2.26
N TYR A 5 5.01 -6.74 -2.36
CA TYR A 5 4.02 -5.82 -2.89
C TYR A 5 3.02 -5.43 -1.80
N GLY A 6 3.12 -4.19 -1.32
CA GLY A 6 2.23 -3.63 -0.31
C GLY A 6 1.06 -2.88 -0.95
N VAL A 7 -0.15 -3.21 -0.51
CA VAL A 7 -1.41 -2.61 -1.01
C VAL A 7 -2.18 -1.99 0.14
N GLN A 8 -2.58 -0.72 -0.01
CA GLN A 8 -3.52 -0.09 0.92
C GLN A 8 -4.94 -0.63 0.71
N GLY A 9 -5.44 -1.37 1.69
CA GLY A 9 -6.73 -2.06 1.61
C GLY A 9 -7.96 -1.18 1.88
N THR A 10 -7.80 0.06 2.37
CA THR A 10 -8.92 0.95 2.69
C THR A 10 -9.61 1.52 1.46
N GLY A 11 -8.95 1.53 0.30
CA GLY A 11 -9.48 2.01 -0.97
C GLY A 11 -9.52 0.91 -2.03
N ASN A 12 -10.65 0.77 -2.74
CA ASN A 12 -10.78 -0.24 -3.80
C ASN A 12 -9.83 -0.01 -4.97
N GLY A 13 -9.45 1.24 -5.27
CA GLY A 13 -8.53 1.57 -6.37
C GLY A 13 -7.14 0.94 -6.22
N HIS A 14 -6.61 0.87 -5.00
CA HIS A 14 -5.33 0.20 -4.72
C HIS A 14 -5.45 -1.32 -4.89
N LEU A 15 -6.54 -1.91 -4.38
CA LEU A 15 -6.80 -3.34 -4.55
C LEU A 15 -6.95 -3.71 -6.03
N THR A 16 -7.72 -2.94 -6.82
CA THR A 16 -7.89 -3.17 -8.26
C THR A 16 -6.55 -3.13 -9.00
N ARG A 17 -5.66 -2.21 -8.64
CA ARG A 17 -4.31 -2.15 -9.22
C ARG A 17 -3.47 -3.36 -8.82
N GLY A 18 -3.52 -3.77 -7.56
CA GLY A 18 -2.88 -4.99 -7.08
C GLY A 18 -3.35 -6.23 -7.85
N LEU A 19 -4.68 -6.37 -8.05
CA LEU A 19 -5.29 -7.46 -8.82
C LEU A 19 -4.80 -7.52 -10.28
N ALA A 20 -4.47 -6.36 -10.88
CA ALA A 20 -3.93 -6.30 -12.24
C ALA A 20 -2.43 -6.60 -12.31
N LEU A 21 -1.64 -6.08 -11.37
CA LEU A 21 -0.19 -6.11 -11.45
C LEU A 21 0.43 -7.36 -10.82
N ILE A 22 -0.06 -7.83 -9.67
CA ILE A 22 0.54 -8.94 -8.93
C ILE A 22 0.52 -10.25 -9.73
N PRO A 23 -0.62 -10.67 -10.34
CA PRO A 23 -0.62 -11.86 -11.19
C PRO A 23 0.33 -11.73 -12.38
N LYS A 24 0.46 -10.54 -12.96
CA LYS A 24 1.37 -10.30 -14.07
C LYS A 24 2.84 -10.43 -13.65
N LEU A 25 3.22 -9.88 -12.51
CA LEU A 25 4.57 -10.06 -11.96
C LEU A 25 4.88 -11.53 -11.70
N ARG A 26 3.94 -12.26 -11.11
CA ARG A 26 4.08 -13.71 -10.87
C ARG A 26 4.23 -14.50 -12.18
N SER A 27 3.45 -14.17 -13.21
CA SER A 27 3.55 -14.82 -14.53
C SER A 27 4.87 -14.55 -15.26
N GLN A 28 5.57 -13.47 -14.90
CA GLN A 28 6.90 -13.13 -15.38
C GLN A 28 8.03 -13.84 -14.59
N GLY A 29 7.69 -14.76 -13.69
CA GLY A 29 8.65 -15.53 -12.91
C GLY A 29 9.17 -14.83 -11.66
N HIS A 30 8.52 -13.74 -11.20
CA HIS A 30 8.87 -13.12 -9.94
C HIS A 30 8.17 -13.81 -8.76
N ASN A 31 8.89 -13.97 -7.65
CA ASN A 31 8.31 -14.41 -6.38
C ASN A 31 7.72 -13.18 -5.68
N VAL A 32 6.39 -13.09 -5.58
CA VAL A 32 5.71 -11.91 -5.05
C VAL A 32 5.00 -12.24 -3.74
N ARG A 33 5.53 -11.72 -2.63
CA ARG A 33 4.91 -11.70 -1.31
C ARG A 33 3.99 -10.50 -1.21
N VAL A 34 2.72 -10.74 -0.92
CA VAL A 34 1.68 -9.69 -0.91
C VAL A 34 1.32 -9.29 0.51
N VAL A 35 1.23 -8.00 0.75
CA VAL A 35 0.84 -7.39 2.02
C VAL A 35 -0.33 -6.45 1.78
N ILE A 36 -1.41 -6.58 2.56
CA ILE A 36 -2.57 -5.69 2.52
C ILE A 36 -2.73 -5.04 3.90
N SER A 37 -2.71 -3.72 3.95
CA SER A 37 -2.88 -2.97 5.20
C SER A 37 -4.19 -2.20 5.27
N GLY A 38 -4.68 -1.98 6.49
CA GLY A 38 -5.83 -1.10 6.73
C GLY A 38 -7.19 -1.79 6.63
N ARG A 39 -7.25 -3.09 6.32
CA ARG A 39 -8.48 -3.89 6.28
C ARG A 39 -8.23 -5.29 6.82
N LYS A 40 -9.21 -5.85 7.54
CA LYS A 40 -9.13 -7.22 8.03
C LYS A 40 -9.31 -8.21 6.88
N LYS A 41 -8.68 -9.39 6.99
CA LYS A 41 -8.72 -10.42 5.96
C LYS A 41 -10.13 -10.88 5.63
N ASP A 42 -10.98 -11.04 6.63
CA ASP A 42 -12.37 -11.47 6.52
C ASP A 42 -13.31 -10.45 5.83
N THR A 43 -12.84 -9.23 5.63
CA THR A 43 -13.59 -8.15 4.94
C THR A 43 -13.09 -7.87 3.53
N LEU A 44 -12.13 -8.66 3.05
CA LEU A 44 -11.58 -8.57 1.69
C LEU A 44 -12.33 -9.56 0.78
N PHE A 45 -12.92 -9.05 -0.29
CA PHE A 45 -13.65 -9.86 -1.28
C PHE A 45 -13.04 -9.66 -2.67
N GLY A 46 -13.06 -10.71 -3.50
CA GLY A 46 -12.55 -10.65 -4.87
C GLY A 46 -11.04 -10.50 -4.97
N VAL A 47 -10.30 -10.94 -3.95
CA VAL A 47 -8.83 -10.83 -3.87
C VAL A 47 -8.13 -12.18 -3.94
N GLU A 48 -8.81 -13.21 -4.37
CA GLU A 48 -8.33 -14.60 -4.40
C GLU A 48 -7.04 -14.74 -5.23
N SER A 49 -6.91 -13.96 -6.30
CA SER A 49 -5.70 -13.98 -7.16
C SER A 49 -4.47 -13.32 -6.49
N LEU A 50 -4.67 -12.63 -5.38
CA LEU A 50 -3.57 -12.05 -4.60
C LEU A 50 -3.02 -13.03 -3.57
N GLU A 51 -3.72 -14.12 -3.27
CA GLU A 51 -3.28 -15.10 -2.28
C GLU A 51 -1.97 -15.82 -2.70
N PRO A 52 -1.15 -16.21 -1.73
CA PRO A 52 -1.26 -15.90 -0.31
C PRO A 52 -0.88 -14.44 -0.01
N PHE A 53 -1.58 -13.82 0.95
CA PHE A 53 -1.25 -12.47 1.41
C PHE A 53 -1.32 -12.35 2.94
N GLU A 54 -0.53 -11.41 3.47
CA GLU A 54 -0.52 -11.04 4.88
C GLU A 54 -1.34 -9.76 5.08
N THR A 55 -1.94 -9.61 6.26
CA THR A 55 -2.69 -8.38 6.59
C THR A 55 -2.11 -7.69 7.82
N PHE A 56 -2.00 -6.36 7.73
CA PHE A 56 -1.64 -5.49 8.85
C PHE A 56 -2.74 -4.46 9.09
N GLU A 57 -2.88 -4.01 10.33
CA GLU A 57 -3.81 -2.91 10.62
C GLU A 57 -3.39 -1.62 9.95
N GLY A 58 -2.07 -1.42 9.80
CA GLY A 58 -1.50 -0.24 9.19
C GLY A 58 -1.92 1.07 9.90
N LEU A 59 -1.75 2.18 9.20
CA LEU A 59 -2.31 3.47 9.59
C LEU A 59 -3.64 3.66 8.84
N SER A 60 -4.73 3.13 9.40
CA SER A 60 -6.06 3.35 8.85
C SER A 60 -6.66 4.65 9.36
N PHE A 61 -7.11 5.51 8.45
CA PHE A 61 -7.85 6.72 8.80
C PHE A 61 -9.33 6.37 8.99
N GLU A 62 -9.87 6.61 10.20
CA GLU A 62 -11.31 6.50 10.40
C GLU A 62 -12.02 7.69 9.76
N VAL A 63 -12.77 7.43 8.70
CA VAL A 63 -13.66 8.41 8.07
C VAL A 63 -15.06 8.26 8.64
N LYS A 64 -15.50 9.19 9.48
CA LYS A 64 -16.89 9.31 9.91
C LYS A 64 -17.55 10.50 9.22
N LYS A 65 -18.69 10.27 8.54
CA LYS A 65 -19.49 11.29 7.84
C LYS A 65 -18.65 12.18 6.89
N GLY A 66 -17.76 11.57 6.11
CA GLY A 66 -16.92 12.29 5.15
C GLY A 66 -15.79 13.16 5.75
N LYS A 67 -15.60 13.14 7.07
CA LYS A 67 -14.50 13.85 7.74
C LYS A 67 -13.52 12.84 8.37
N ILE A 68 -12.23 13.08 8.18
CA ILE A 68 -11.18 12.27 8.80
C ILE A 68 -11.10 12.63 10.27
N ASN A 69 -11.30 11.66 11.15
CA ASN A 69 -11.14 11.85 12.58
C ASN A 69 -9.66 11.66 12.98
N TYR A 70 -8.88 12.72 12.87
CA TYR A 70 -7.44 12.71 13.14
C TYR A 70 -7.11 12.25 14.58
N ILE A 71 -7.93 12.60 15.58
CA ILE A 71 -7.67 12.30 16.99
C ILE A 71 -7.76 10.80 17.28
N LYS A 72 -8.69 10.08 16.66
CA LYS A 72 -8.81 8.62 16.81
C LYS A 72 -7.87 7.83 15.91
N SER A 73 -7.48 8.41 14.77
CA SER A 73 -6.53 7.80 13.83
C SER A 73 -5.09 7.76 14.39
N PHE A 74 -4.75 8.69 15.27
CA PHE A 74 -3.43 8.84 15.91
C PHE A 74 -3.43 8.44 17.39
N SER A 75 -4.17 7.39 17.78
CA SER A 75 -3.98 6.89 19.14
C SER A 75 -2.54 6.36 19.31
N ASN A 76 -1.87 6.72 20.40
CA ASN A 76 -0.50 6.31 20.68
C ASN A 76 -0.28 4.79 20.54
N LEU A 77 -1.28 4.00 20.90
CA LEU A 77 -1.25 2.53 20.77
C LEU A 77 -1.18 2.07 19.31
N ARG A 78 -1.87 2.73 18.38
CA ARG A 78 -1.82 2.39 16.94
C ARG A 78 -0.48 2.76 16.33
N LEU A 79 0.11 3.89 16.72
CA LEU A 79 1.45 4.28 16.29
C LEU A 79 2.52 3.32 16.81
N LEU A 80 2.46 2.93 18.09
CA LEU A 80 3.40 1.97 18.65
C LEU A 80 3.31 0.61 17.94
N LYS A 81 2.08 0.13 17.67
CA LYS A 81 1.87 -1.09 16.90
C LYS A 81 2.44 -0.98 15.49
N PHE A 82 2.16 0.13 14.78
CA PHE A 82 2.68 0.38 13.46
C PHE A 82 4.22 0.33 13.42
N PHE A 83 4.89 1.03 14.32
CA PHE A 83 6.37 1.02 14.36
C PHE A 83 6.93 -0.34 14.76
N ARG A 84 6.23 -1.11 15.59
CA ARG A 84 6.59 -2.50 15.88
C ARG A 84 6.47 -3.35 14.63
N ASP A 85 5.35 -3.27 13.92
CA ASP A 85 5.10 -4.02 12.68
C ASP A 85 6.16 -3.69 11.62
N VAL A 86 6.50 -2.41 11.44
CA VAL A 86 7.59 -1.96 10.55
C VAL A 86 8.93 -2.58 10.91
N ARG A 87 9.30 -2.58 12.20
CA ARG A 87 10.60 -3.12 12.65
C ARG A 87 10.69 -4.63 12.57
N GLN A 88 9.56 -5.32 12.78
CA GLN A 88 9.48 -6.78 12.74
C GLN A 88 9.26 -7.33 11.33
N PHE A 89 8.95 -6.45 10.37
CA PHE A 89 8.71 -6.87 9.00
C PHE A 89 10.01 -7.37 8.35
N ASN A 90 10.08 -8.68 8.13
CA ASN A 90 11.29 -9.29 7.56
C ASN A 90 11.36 -9.03 6.04
N LEU A 91 12.45 -8.39 5.62
CA LEU A 91 12.81 -8.11 4.22
C LEU A 91 14.10 -8.84 3.80
N GLU A 92 14.49 -9.89 4.53
CA GLU A 92 15.63 -10.71 4.15
C GLU A 92 15.40 -11.36 2.79
N ASN A 93 16.41 -11.31 1.93
CA ASN A 93 16.37 -11.81 0.55
C ASN A 93 15.30 -11.15 -0.36
N ILE A 94 14.83 -9.96 -0.01
CA ILE A 94 13.93 -9.17 -0.85
C ILE A 94 14.76 -8.22 -1.73
N ASP A 95 14.55 -8.29 -3.03
CA ASP A 95 15.23 -7.46 -4.03
C ASP A 95 14.55 -6.09 -4.19
N LEU A 96 13.23 -6.07 -4.06
CA LEU A 96 12.41 -4.88 -4.33
C LEU A 96 11.14 -4.86 -3.49
N VAL A 97 10.81 -3.69 -2.98
CA VAL A 97 9.49 -3.41 -2.38
C VAL A 97 8.70 -2.50 -3.32
N ILE A 98 7.51 -2.93 -3.71
CA ILE A 98 6.53 -2.10 -4.43
C ILE A 98 5.44 -1.73 -3.42
N THR A 99 5.21 -0.43 -3.20
CA THR A 99 4.19 0.04 -2.26
C THR A 99 3.12 0.84 -2.99
N ASP A 100 1.88 0.36 -2.93
CA ASP A 100 0.71 1.07 -3.44
C ASP A 100 0.01 1.79 -2.28
N PHE A 101 0.63 2.92 -1.89
CA PHE A 101 0.21 3.77 -0.77
C PHE A 101 0.14 3.01 0.58
N GLU A 102 0.92 1.94 0.71
CA GLU A 102 0.93 1.08 1.88
C GLU A 102 2.10 1.44 2.81
N PRO A 103 1.83 1.93 4.03
CA PRO A 103 2.86 2.53 4.87
C PRO A 103 3.78 1.51 5.56
N VAL A 104 3.32 0.30 5.90
CA VAL A 104 4.16 -0.67 6.65
C VAL A 104 5.34 -1.11 5.80
N THR A 105 5.08 -1.56 4.57
CA THR A 105 6.15 -2.01 3.66
C THR A 105 7.03 -0.86 3.20
N ALA A 106 6.47 0.34 2.98
CA ALA A 106 7.24 1.54 2.62
C ALA A 106 8.26 1.91 3.71
N TRP A 107 7.82 1.97 4.97
CA TRP A 107 8.71 2.29 6.09
C TRP A 107 9.68 1.15 6.40
N ALA A 108 9.26 -0.12 6.26
CA ALA A 108 10.14 -1.27 6.43
C ALA A 108 11.26 -1.27 5.37
N ALA A 109 10.94 -0.97 4.10
CA ALA A 109 11.93 -0.83 3.03
C ALA A 109 12.95 0.27 3.35
N LYS A 110 12.48 1.45 3.78
CA LYS A 110 13.35 2.55 4.19
C LYS A 110 14.24 2.17 5.37
N TYR A 111 13.67 1.53 6.38
CA TYR A 111 14.39 1.12 7.58
C TYR A 111 15.50 0.09 7.28
N ASN A 112 15.19 -0.89 6.42
CA ASN A 112 16.13 -1.96 6.03
C ASN A 112 17.00 -1.58 4.81
N LYS A 113 16.85 -0.37 4.26
CA LYS A 113 17.58 0.11 3.06
C LYS A 113 17.38 -0.78 1.83
N VAL A 114 16.20 -1.37 1.68
CA VAL A 114 15.80 -2.14 0.50
C VAL A 114 15.24 -1.18 -0.56
N ASN A 115 15.58 -1.42 -1.82
CA ASN A 115 15.06 -0.63 -2.93
C ASN A 115 13.53 -0.66 -2.94
N SER A 116 12.90 0.50 -3.15
CA SER A 116 11.45 0.58 -3.16
C SER A 116 10.91 1.52 -4.24
N ILE A 117 9.73 1.16 -4.77
CA ILE A 117 8.97 1.94 -5.75
C ILE A 117 7.60 2.24 -5.16
N GLY A 118 7.25 3.53 -5.08
CA GLY A 118 5.91 3.98 -4.72
C GLY A 118 5.01 4.04 -5.96
N ILE A 119 3.83 3.45 -5.88
CA ILE A 119 2.80 3.53 -6.93
C ILE A 119 1.58 4.28 -6.36
N GLY A 120 1.08 5.26 -7.09
CA GLY A 120 -0.13 5.98 -6.73
C GLY A 120 -0.19 7.35 -7.38
N HIS A 121 -1.40 7.77 -7.75
CA HIS A 121 -1.62 9.11 -8.31
C HIS A 121 -1.32 10.22 -7.29
N GLN A 122 -1.33 9.92 -5.99
CA GLN A 122 -0.99 10.87 -4.93
C GLN A 122 0.44 11.39 -5.02
N TYR A 123 1.36 10.60 -5.58
CA TYR A 123 2.74 11.04 -5.80
C TYR A 123 2.87 12.10 -6.89
N ALA A 124 1.86 12.23 -7.77
CA ALA A 124 1.79 13.26 -8.79
C ALA A 124 1.84 14.68 -8.20
N PHE A 125 1.30 14.87 -7.00
CA PHE A 125 1.35 16.18 -6.31
C PHE A 125 2.76 16.59 -5.85
N SER A 126 3.72 15.68 -5.86
CA SER A 126 5.12 15.94 -5.48
C SER A 126 6.02 16.22 -6.69
N TYR A 127 5.50 16.12 -7.90
CA TYR A 127 6.24 16.31 -9.13
C TYR A 127 5.51 17.29 -10.05
N ASP A 128 6.27 18.01 -10.86
CA ASP A 128 5.74 18.88 -11.92
C ASP A 128 5.26 18.00 -13.08
N ILE A 129 4.02 17.54 -12.98
CA ILE A 129 3.38 16.73 -14.02
C ILE A 129 2.51 17.63 -14.90
N PRO A 130 2.40 17.35 -16.22
CA PRO A 130 1.44 18.04 -17.07
C PRO A 130 0.02 17.86 -16.51
N MET A 131 -0.53 18.91 -15.93
CA MET A 131 -1.95 18.95 -15.58
C MET A 131 -2.74 19.01 -16.87
N ALA A 132 -3.83 18.24 -16.95
CA ALA A 132 -4.80 18.43 -18.04
C ALA A 132 -5.19 19.90 -18.03
N GLY A 133 -4.83 20.64 -19.09
CA GLY A 133 -4.96 22.09 -19.11
C GLY A 133 -6.38 22.52 -18.87
N GLU A 134 -6.57 23.72 -18.34
CA GLU A 134 -7.84 24.38 -18.04
C GLU A 134 -8.82 24.45 -19.24
N ASN A 135 -8.38 24.05 -20.43
CA ASN A 135 -9.16 24.09 -21.68
C ASN A 135 -10.16 22.93 -21.86
N PHE A 136 -10.28 22.00 -20.91
CA PHE A 136 -11.21 20.87 -21.05
C PHE A 136 -12.58 21.09 -20.37
N ILE A 137 -12.78 22.21 -19.65
CA ILE A 137 -14.03 22.47 -18.91
C ILE A 137 -14.81 23.68 -19.45
N THR A 138 -14.34 24.34 -20.50
CA THR A 138 -15.06 25.47 -21.10
C THR A 138 -15.39 25.22 -22.58
N LYS A 139 -16.26 24.22 -22.84
CA LYS A 139 -17.14 24.22 -24.02
C LYS A 139 -18.38 23.39 -23.73
#